data_41328c4d2857bd3b190b87876a0a4141
#
_entry.id   41328c4d2857bd3b190b87876a0a4141
#
_cell.length_a   1.000
_cell.length_b   1.000
_cell.length_c   1.000
_cell.angle_alpha   90.00
_cell.angle_beta   90.00
_cell.angle_gamma   90.00
#
_symmetry.space_group_name_H-M   'P 1'
#
loop_
_entity.id
_entity.type
_entity.pdbx_description
1 polymer ?
#
loop_
_entity_poly.entity_id
_entity_poly.type
_entity_poly.pdbx_seq_one_letter_code
_entity_poly.pdbx_strand_id
1 'polypeptide(L)'
;SVVNDSCFIDSQASITDSVILPGTYVGENIEIRNAIVNGNQVIRVDSGVSYRVADRFLLTQMQRQGASLPAQLANRTAGLLLLLLSLPLWPLAATGAMLKSPSAPLRRLRLRSNKYRPDEMHEPVRAEFTGREWAVNAPVLRRLPLLLAVITGHINLDGTRPRPFEAAPAGGTPWEGLAGDAPAGLRGPVPLALPDDAPPEEGQPNEIYHAQYRSLKSDLGYLLKGLRAMFTGRAWAAHGQAGNP
;
A
#
# COMPACT_ATOMS: atom_id res chain seq x y z
N SER A 1 6.99 -11.04 -25.05
CA SER A 1 6.13 -10.20 -24.20
C SER A 1 5.49 -11.04 -23.12
N VAL A 2 5.21 -10.46 -21.99
CA VAL A 2 4.54 -11.10 -20.86
C VAL A 2 3.22 -10.37 -20.59
N VAL A 3 2.11 -11.12 -20.59
CA VAL A 3 0.80 -10.61 -20.23
C VAL A 3 0.38 -11.32 -18.95
N ASN A 4 0.10 -10.55 -17.90
CA ASN A 4 -0.32 -11.08 -16.61
C ASN A 4 -1.83 -11.33 -16.54
N ASP A 5 -2.27 -11.88 -15.42
CA ASP A 5 -3.66 -12.25 -15.19
C ASP A 5 -4.61 -11.04 -15.20
N SER A 6 -5.88 -11.29 -15.56
CA SER A 6 -6.93 -10.27 -15.56
C SER A 6 -6.66 -9.09 -16.51
N CYS A 7 -5.83 -9.27 -17.54
CA CYS A 7 -5.68 -8.31 -18.62
C CYS A 7 -6.72 -8.57 -19.72
N PHE A 8 -7.20 -7.50 -20.32
CA PHE A 8 -8.04 -7.55 -21.51
C PHE A 8 -7.32 -6.84 -22.65
N ILE A 9 -7.08 -7.54 -23.73
CA ILE A 9 -6.40 -7.04 -24.93
C ILE A 9 -7.42 -7.10 -26.07
N ASP A 10 -7.72 -5.95 -26.63
CA ASP A 10 -8.68 -5.83 -27.71
C ASP A 10 -8.07 -6.24 -29.06
N SER A 11 -8.92 -6.30 -30.07
CA SER A 11 -8.54 -6.76 -31.41
C SER A 11 -7.45 -5.86 -32.03
N GLN A 12 -6.56 -6.48 -32.80
CA GLN A 12 -5.46 -5.82 -33.53
C GLN A 12 -4.45 -5.06 -32.64
N ALA A 13 -4.46 -5.24 -31.31
CA ALA A 13 -3.40 -4.75 -30.45
C ALA A 13 -2.12 -5.58 -30.65
N SER A 14 -0.97 -4.91 -30.77
CA SER A 14 0.34 -5.54 -30.94
C SER A 14 1.24 -5.26 -29.72
N ILE A 15 1.73 -6.31 -29.07
CA ILE A 15 2.55 -6.19 -27.87
C ILE A 15 3.89 -6.89 -28.11
N THR A 16 4.97 -6.13 -28.21
CA THR A 16 6.32 -6.60 -28.50
C THR A 16 7.28 -6.18 -27.40
N ASP A 17 8.09 -7.12 -26.90
CA ASP A 17 9.12 -6.88 -25.84
C ASP A 17 8.61 -6.07 -24.65
N SER A 18 7.38 -6.36 -24.23
CA SER A 18 6.67 -5.58 -23.22
C SER A 18 6.04 -6.45 -22.17
N VAL A 19 5.80 -5.85 -21.00
CA VAL A 19 5.12 -6.49 -19.87
C VAL A 19 3.83 -5.74 -19.57
N ILE A 20 2.70 -6.43 -19.65
CA ILE A 20 1.40 -5.91 -19.28
C ILE A 20 1.07 -6.40 -17.87
N LEU A 21 0.90 -5.47 -16.96
CA LEU A 21 0.63 -5.75 -15.54
C LEU A 21 -0.85 -6.08 -15.32
N PRO A 22 -1.17 -6.83 -14.24
CA PRO A 22 -2.52 -7.32 -14.00
C PRO A 22 -3.59 -6.22 -13.97
N GLY A 23 -4.78 -6.54 -14.51
CA GLY A 23 -5.92 -5.62 -14.53
C GLY A 23 -5.78 -4.48 -15.53
N THR A 24 -4.93 -4.62 -16.54
CA THR A 24 -4.77 -3.63 -17.60
C THR A 24 -5.68 -3.97 -18.79
N TYR A 25 -6.40 -2.95 -19.26
CA TYR A 25 -7.10 -2.97 -20.54
C TYR A 25 -6.21 -2.32 -21.61
N VAL A 26 -6.03 -3.00 -22.71
CA VAL A 26 -5.35 -2.52 -23.94
C VAL A 26 -6.38 -2.44 -25.02
N GLY A 27 -6.62 -1.24 -25.53
CA GLY A 27 -7.62 -0.97 -26.55
C GLY A 27 -7.22 -1.48 -27.93
N GLU A 28 -8.13 -1.29 -28.88
CA GLU A 28 -7.99 -1.73 -30.26
C GLU A 28 -6.90 -0.94 -31.01
N ASN A 29 -6.18 -1.64 -31.92
CA ASN A 29 -5.15 -1.06 -32.80
C ASN A 29 -3.96 -0.38 -32.08
N ILE A 30 -3.69 -0.74 -30.84
CA ILE A 30 -2.56 -0.17 -30.09
C ILE A 30 -1.31 -1.00 -30.30
N GLU A 31 -0.20 -0.31 -30.55
CA GLU A 31 1.12 -0.91 -30.59
C GLU A 31 1.92 -0.53 -29.34
N ILE A 32 2.32 -1.55 -28.56
CA ILE A 32 3.12 -1.40 -27.36
C ILE A 32 4.45 -2.11 -27.59
N ARG A 33 5.57 -1.35 -27.55
CA ARG A 33 6.93 -1.88 -27.72
C ARG A 33 7.86 -1.42 -26.61
N ASN A 34 8.71 -2.32 -26.12
CA ASN A 34 9.72 -2.04 -25.09
C ASN A 34 9.16 -1.27 -23.89
N ALA A 35 8.02 -1.71 -23.36
CA ALA A 35 7.34 -0.98 -22.32
C ALA A 35 6.79 -1.90 -21.22
N ILE A 36 6.65 -1.33 -20.03
CA ILE A 36 5.89 -1.91 -18.93
C ILE A 36 4.62 -1.08 -18.80
N VAL A 37 3.46 -1.74 -18.88
CA VAL A 37 2.15 -1.09 -18.84
C VAL A 37 1.39 -1.49 -17.58
N ASN A 38 0.94 -0.51 -16.82
CA ASN A 38 0.11 -0.68 -15.64
C ASN A 38 -1.13 0.21 -15.73
N GLY A 39 -2.25 -0.38 -16.12
CA GLY A 39 -3.45 0.40 -16.40
C GLY A 39 -3.21 1.45 -17.48
N ASN A 40 -3.29 2.73 -17.13
CA ASN A 40 -3.06 3.83 -18.05
C ASN A 40 -1.62 4.40 -17.99
N GLN A 41 -0.75 3.83 -17.17
CA GLN A 41 0.65 4.25 -17.08
C GLN A 41 1.53 3.35 -17.95
N VAL A 42 2.34 3.98 -18.79
CA VAL A 42 3.32 3.32 -19.66
C VAL A 42 4.72 3.76 -19.24
N ILE A 43 5.59 2.79 -19.03
CA ILE A 43 7.00 3.01 -18.68
C ILE A 43 7.83 2.42 -19.82
N ARG A 44 8.54 3.26 -20.53
CA ARG A 44 9.45 2.83 -21.58
C ARG A 44 10.73 2.28 -20.97
N VAL A 45 11.08 1.04 -21.33
CA VAL A 45 12.25 0.35 -20.77
C VAL A 45 13.56 0.94 -21.34
N ASP A 46 13.52 1.38 -22.60
CA ASP A 46 14.68 1.93 -23.30
C ASP A 46 15.13 3.30 -22.77
N SER A 47 14.19 4.16 -22.41
CA SER A 47 14.45 5.53 -21.99
C SER A 47 14.20 5.81 -20.52
N GLY A 48 13.58 4.85 -19.79
CA GLY A 48 13.15 5.05 -18.40
C GLY A 48 12.03 6.10 -18.24
N VAL A 49 11.51 6.64 -19.34
CA VAL A 49 10.46 7.66 -19.31
C VAL A 49 9.13 7.00 -18.99
N SER A 50 8.41 7.59 -18.04
CA SER A 50 7.03 7.20 -17.76
C SER A 50 6.06 8.29 -18.17
N TYR A 51 4.95 7.90 -18.76
CA TYR A 51 3.85 8.79 -19.10
C TYR A 51 2.52 8.12 -18.83
N ARG A 52 1.50 8.93 -18.65
CA ARG A 52 0.14 8.48 -18.42
C ARG A 52 -0.71 8.77 -19.65
N VAL A 53 -1.36 7.72 -20.15
CA VAL A 53 -2.32 7.84 -21.26
C VAL A 53 -3.63 8.34 -20.68
N ALA A 54 -4.08 9.51 -21.16
CA ALA A 54 -5.31 10.12 -20.67
C ALA A 54 -6.57 9.46 -21.25
N ASP A 55 -6.46 8.90 -22.45
CA ASP A 55 -7.59 8.26 -23.13
C ASP A 55 -7.81 6.84 -22.58
N ARG A 56 -8.96 6.67 -21.95
CA ARG A 56 -9.37 5.39 -21.35
C ARG A 56 -9.74 4.30 -22.36
N PHE A 57 -10.03 4.69 -23.60
CA PHE A 57 -10.30 3.72 -24.67
C PHE A 57 -9.00 3.09 -25.20
N LEU A 58 -7.88 3.77 -25.04
CA LEU A 58 -6.58 3.24 -25.44
C LEU A 58 -5.98 2.36 -24.34
N LEU A 59 -5.82 2.92 -23.14
CA LEU A 59 -5.24 2.20 -22.00
C LEU A 59 -5.97 2.61 -20.71
N THR A 60 -6.47 1.64 -19.99
CA THR A 60 -7.09 1.91 -18.70
C THR A 60 -6.81 0.78 -17.72
N GLN A 61 -6.87 1.10 -16.45
CA GLN A 61 -6.91 0.09 -15.41
C GLN A 61 -8.34 -0.43 -15.31
N MET A 62 -8.53 -1.69 -15.68
CA MET A 62 -9.76 -2.36 -15.32
C MET A 62 -9.83 -2.32 -13.80
N GLN A 63 -10.92 -1.77 -13.29
CA GLN A 63 -11.12 -1.52 -11.86
C GLN A 63 -10.53 -2.69 -11.07
N ARG A 64 -9.43 -2.43 -10.32
CA ARG A 64 -8.89 -3.43 -9.42
C ARG A 64 -10.07 -3.96 -8.65
N GLN A 65 -10.35 -5.24 -8.75
CA GLN A 65 -11.35 -5.87 -7.92
C GLN A 65 -10.95 -5.51 -6.50
N GLY A 66 -11.69 -4.57 -5.91
CA GLY A 66 -11.52 -4.22 -4.52
C GLY A 66 -11.53 -5.54 -3.77
N ALA A 67 -10.70 -5.69 -2.75
CA ALA A 67 -10.60 -6.95 -2.01
C ALA A 67 -12.01 -7.53 -1.85
N SER A 68 -12.18 -8.81 -2.19
CA SER A 68 -13.49 -9.47 -2.16
C SER A 68 -14.19 -9.20 -0.82
N LEU A 69 -15.50 -9.06 -0.79
CA LEU A 69 -16.24 -8.80 0.45
C LEU A 69 -15.80 -9.72 1.61
N PRO A 70 -15.61 -11.05 1.42
CA PRO A 70 -15.12 -11.92 2.48
C PRO A 70 -13.71 -11.53 2.96
N ALA A 71 -12.81 -11.10 2.07
CA ALA A 71 -11.48 -10.65 2.47
C ALA A 71 -11.52 -9.34 3.26
N GLN A 72 -12.41 -8.42 2.90
CA GLN A 72 -12.62 -7.19 3.66
C GLN A 72 -13.19 -7.48 5.05
N LEU A 73 -14.18 -8.36 5.15
CA LEU A 73 -14.75 -8.77 6.42
C LEU A 73 -13.70 -9.48 7.30
N ALA A 74 -12.95 -10.43 6.74
CA ALA A 74 -11.87 -11.11 7.45
C ALA A 74 -10.81 -10.12 7.98
N ASN A 75 -10.44 -9.13 7.18
CA ASN A 75 -9.49 -8.10 7.60
C ASN A 75 -10.03 -7.23 8.75
N ARG A 76 -11.31 -6.84 8.69
CA ARG A 76 -11.95 -6.03 9.75
C ARG A 76 -12.16 -6.83 11.03
N THR A 77 -12.60 -8.08 10.93
CA THR A 77 -12.78 -8.96 12.10
C THR A 77 -11.45 -9.27 12.78
N ALA A 78 -10.39 -9.55 12.00
CA ALA A 78 -9.05 -9.72 12.54
C ALA A 78 -8.53 -8.44 13.20
N GLY A 79 -8.79 -7.27 12.60
CA GLY A 79 -8.48 -5.96 13.20
C GLY A 79 -9.19 -5.74 14.54
N LEU A 80 -10.47 -6.11 14.63
CA LEU A 80 -11.26 -6.00 15.87
C LEU A 80 -10.71 -6.94 16.94
N LEU A 81 -10.43 -8.19 16.59
CA LEU A 81 -9.84 -9.16 17.53
C LEU A 81 -8.49 -8.67 18.07
N LEU A 82 -7.62 -8.14 17.21
CA LEU A 82 -6.35 -7.56 17.62
C LEU A 82 -6.55 -6.33 18.50
N LEU A 83 -7.54 -5.49 18.22
CA LEU A 83 -7.88 -4.35 19.07
C LEU A 83 -8.26 -4.82 20.46
N LEU A 84 -9.19 -5.79 20.57
CA LEU A 84 -9.65 -6.33 21.86
C LEU A 84 -8.50 -6.96 22.64
N LEU A 85 -7.67 -7.75 21.98
CA LEU A 85 -6.49 -8.40 22.59
C LEU A 85 -5.45 -7.36 23.05
N SER A 86 -5.36 -6.22 22.36
CA SER A 86 -4.41 -5.17 22.70
C SER A 86 -4.89 -4.20 23.79
N LEU A 87 -6.16 -4.26 24.23
CA LEU A 87 -6.71 -3.33 25.22
C LEU A 87 -5.88 -3.22 26.52
N PRO A 88 -5.34 -4.32 27.09
CA PRO A 88 -4.50 -4.20 28.29
C PRO A 88 -3.18 -3.44 28.05
N LEU A 89 -2.72 -3.30 26.80
CA LEU A 89 -1.51 -2.56 26.45
C LEU A 89 -1.77 -1.06 26.30
N TRP A 90 -3.02 -0.63 26.17
CA TRP A 90 -3.37 0.77 25.95
C TRP A 90 -3.02 1.68 27.13
N PRO A 91 -3.27 1.32 28.41
CA PRO A 91 -2.81 2.11 29.54
C PRO A 91 -1.29 2.26 29.58
N LEU A 92 -0.55 1.19 29.26
CA LEU A 92 0.92 1.23 29.20
C LEU A 92 1.41 2.17 28.08
N ALA A 93 0.76 2.13 26.92
CA ALA A 93 1.08 3.02 25.82
C ALA A 93 0.76 4.48 26.15
N ALA A 94 -0.38 4.74 26.80
CA ALA A 94 -0.81 6.07 27.20
C ALA A 94 0.12 6.67 28.27
N THR A 95 0.46 5.92 29.32
CA THR A 95 1.40 6.36 30.35
C THR A 95 2.78 6.62 29.79
N GLY A 96 3.31 5.70 28.94
CA GLY A 96 4.58 5.91 28.26
C GLY A 96 4.59 7.14 27.34
N ALA A 97 3.47 7.40 26.64
CA ALA A 97 3.34 8.57 25.78
C ALA A 97 3.27 9.88 26.61
N MET A 98 2.55 9.89 27.73
CA MET A 98 2.47 11.04 28.63
C MET A 98 3.82 11.37 29.26
N LEU A 99 4.59 10.36 29.65
CA LEU A 99 5.94 10.56 30.20
C LEU A 99 6.90 11.14 29.17
N LYS A 100 6.78 10.73 27.90
CA LYS A 100 7.68 11.18 26.83
C LYS A 100 7.28 12.52 26.21
N SER A 101 6.00 12.74 26.03
CA SER A 101 5.45 13.93 25.37
C SER A 101 4.16 14.37 26.06
N PRO A 102 4.23 15.07 27.21
CA PRO A 102 3.06 15.45 28.00
C PRO A 102 2.07 16.35 27.23
N SER A 103 2.59 17.22 26.35
CA SER A 103 1.79 18.17 25.57
C SER A 103 1.06 17.52 24.39
N ALA A 104 1.60 16.42 23.84
CA ALA A 104 1.04 15.74 22.67
C ALA A 104 1.27 14.23 22.74
N PRO A 105 0.62 13.52 23.69
CA PRO A 105 0.80 12.08 23.87
C PRO A 105 0.27 11.28 22.68
N LEU A 106 -0.68 11.84 21.92
CA LEU A 106 -1.29 11.22 20.74
C LEU A 106 -1.02 12.11 19.51
N ARG A 107 -0.19 11.62 18.61
CA ARG A 107 0.15 12.31 17.37
C ARG A 107 -0.89 12.03 16.30
N ARG A 108 -1.27 13.06 15.54
CA ARG A 108 -2.15 12.94 14.38
C ARG A 108 -1.31 12.84 13.10
N LEU A 109 -1.68 11.92 12.23
CA LEU A 109 -1.01 11.68 10.93
C LEU A 109 -2.05 11.78 9.82
N ARG A 110 -1.79 12.60 8.82
CA ARG A 110 -2.60 12.67 7.60
C ARG A 110 -2.09 11.59 6.63
N LEU A 111 -2.89 10.57 6.40
CA LEU A 111 -2.50 9.39 5.64
C LEU A 111 -3.45 9.16 4.47
N ARG A 112 -2.95 8.49 3.42
CA ARG A 112 -3.77 8.04 2.29
C ARG A 112 -4.57 6.79 2.67
N SER A 113 -5.86 6.81 2.36
CA SER A 113 -6.79 5.72 2.59
C SER A 113 -6.78 4.71 1.44
N ASN A 114 -7.23 3.48 1.72
CA ASN A 114 -7.58 2.51 0.68
C ASN A 114 -8.95 2.80 0.04
N LYS A 115 -9.71 3.75 0.59
CA LYS A 115 -10.98 4.20 0.01
C LYS A 115 -10.71 5.26 -1.04
N TYR A 116 -11.54 5.25 -2.08
CA TYR A 116 -11.49 6.23 -3.15
C TYR A 116 -12.64 7.22 -3.02
N ARG A 117 -12.41 8.46 -3.39
CA ARG A 117 -13.42 9.51 -3.57
C ARG A 117 -13.32 10.04 -5.00
N PRO A 118 -14.43 10.42 -5.63
CA PRO A 118 -14.37 11.16 -6.89
C PRO A 118 -13.75 12.55 -6.62
N ASP A 119 -12.81 12.93 -7.45
CA ASP A 119 -12.26 14.29 -7.50
C ASP A 119 -13.18 15.20 -8.32
N GLU A 120 -12.84 16.48 -8.42
CA GLU A 120 -13.58 17.48 -9.24
C GLU A 120 -13.74 17.04 -10.70
N MET A 121 -12.80 16.26 -11.23
CA MET A 121 -12.85 15.65 -12.57
C MET A 121 -13.50 14.26 -12.59
N HIS A 122 -14.19 13.85 -11.50
CA HIS A 122 -14.78 12.51 -11.33
C HIS A 122 -13.75 11.36 -11.42
N GLU A 123 -12.48 11.64 -11.29
CA GLU A 123 -11.46 10.61 -11.20
C GLU A 123 -11.40 10.01 -9.77
N PRO A 124 -11.23 8.68 -9.65
CA PRO A 124 -11.12 8.04 -8.35
C PRO A 124 -9.78 8.36 -7.70
N VAL A 125 -9.76 9.32 -6.80
CA VAL A 125 -8.58 9.68 -6.01
C VAL A 125 -8.69 9.05 -4.62
N ARG A 126 -7.56 8.62 -4.06
CA ARG A 126 -7.52 8.06 -2.71
C ARG A 126 -7.93 9.10 -1.69
N ALA A 127 -8.88 8.75 -0.85
CA ALA A 127 -9.33 9.62 0.23
C ALA A 127 -8.23 9.81 1.27
N GLU A 128 -8.23 10.98 1.89
CA GLU A 128 -7.43 11.25 3.08
C GLU A 128 -8.14 10.74 4.33
N PHE A 129 -7.37 10.29 5.32
CA PHE A 129 -7.88 10.05 6.67
C PHE A 129 -6.85 10.48 7.72
N THR A 130 -7.35 10.81 8.90
CA THR A 130 -6.50 11.14 10.05
C THR A 130 -6.24 9.89 10.89
N GLY A 131 -5.04 9.35 10.78
CA GLY A 131 -4.51 8.32 11.67
C GLY A 131 -4.06 8.92 13.00
N ARG A 132 -3.94 8.08 14.02
CA ARG A 132 -3.41 8.46 15.34
C ARG A 132 -2.35 7.47 15.78
N GLU A 133 -1.29 7.96 16.41
CA GLU A 133 -0.20 7.15 16.97
C GLU A 133 0.16 7.65 18.37
N TRP A 134 0.53 6.73 19.28
CA TRP A 134 1.08 7.12 20.58
C TRP A 134 2.51 7.67 20.42
N ALA A 135 2.87 8.67 21.21
CA ALA A 135 4.21 9.27 21.24
C ALA A 135 5.21 8.41 22.00
N VAL A 136 5.30 7.11 21.70
CA VAL A 136 6.23 6.15 22.33
C VAL A 136 7.21 5.58 21.30
N ASN A 137 8.36 5.10 21.76
CA ASN A 137 9.38 4.53 20.88
C ASN A 137 9.05 3.08 20.47
N ALA A 138 8.33 2.33 21.31
CA ALA A 138 7.95 0.96 21.01
C ALA A 138 7.00 0.90 19.79
N PRO A 139 7.40 0.32 18.65
CA PRO A 139 6.64 0.40 17.42
C PRO A 139 5.26 -0.26 17.54
N VAL A 140 5.15 -1.33 18.32
CA VAL A 140 3.87 -2.02 18.59
C VAL A 140 2.92 -1.10 19.33
N LEU A 141 3.34 -0.55 20.47
CA LEU A 141 2.51 0.35 21.31
C LEU A 141 2.15 1.63 20.55
N ARG A 142 3.10 2.18 19.82
CA ARG A 142 2.93 3.40 19.03
C ARG A 142 1.75 3.30 18.08
N ARG A 143 1.57 2.16 17.40
CA ARG A 143 0.59 1.98 16.32
C ARG A 143 -0.74 1.38 16.74
N LEU A 144 -0.94 1.06 18.01
CA LEU A 144 -2.21 0.51 18.49
C LEU A 144 -3.43 1.32 18.02
N PRO A 145 -3.42 2.68 18.03
CA PRO A 145 -4.58 3.45 17.57
C PRO A 145 -4.89 3.28 16.08
N LEU A 146 -3.92 2.88 15.24
CA LEU A 146 -4.16 2.63 13.81
C LEU A 146 -5.00 1.37 13.57
N LEU A 147 -5.16 0.47 14.54
CA LEU A 147 -6.12 -0.64 14.46
C LEU A 147 -7.55 -0.15 14.23
N LEU A 148 -7.91 1.03 14.72
CA LEU A 148 -9.21 1.65 14.43
C LEU A 148 -9.36 1.96 12.92
N ALA A 149 -8.27 2.38 12.26
CA ALA A 149 -8.28 2.62 10.83
C ALA A 149 -8.41 1.32 10.00
N VAL A 150 -7.96 0.18 10.53
CA VAL A 150 -8.20 -1.15 9.93
C VAL A 150 -9.67 -1.53 10.03
N ILE A 151 -10.27 -1.39 11.19
CA ILE A 151 -11.69 -1.72 11.42
C ILE A 151 -12.60 -0.86 10.52
N THR A 152 -12.29 0.42 10.41
CA THR A 152 -13.03 1.35 9.54
C THR A 152 -12.72 1.17 8.05
N GLY A 153 -11.73 0.33 7.69
CA GLY A 153 -11.37 0.00 6.31
C GLY A 153 -10.59 1.10 5.59
N HIS A 154 -9.95 2.01 6.32
CA HIS A 154 -9.04 2.99 5.72
C HIS A 154 -7.71 2.38 5.33
N ILE A 155 -7.23 1.42 6.12
CA ILE A 155 -6.04 0.61 5.84
C ILE A 155 -6.37 -0.86 6.08
N ASN A 156 -5.51 -1.75 5.59
CA ASN A 156 -5.60 -3.19 5.87
C ASN A 156 -4.67 -3.56 7.04
N LEU A 157 -4.77 -4.79 7.53
CA LEU A 157 -3.75 -5.34 8.45
C LEU A 157 -2.41 -5.50 7.74
N ASP A 158 -2.45 -6.09 6.55
CA ASP A 158 -1.27 -6.29 5.69
C ASP A 158 -1.39 -5.45 4.43
N GLY A 159 -0.28 -4.84 4.03
CA GLY A 159 -0.23 -4.02 2.83
C GLY A 159 1.07 -3.22 2.77
N THR A 160 1.13 -2.32 1.80
CA THR A 160 2.27 -1.40 1.70
C THR A 160 2.25 -0.40 2.85
N ARG A 161 3.40 0.20 3.12
CA ARG A 161 3.55 1.22 4.16
C ARG A 161 2.54 2.37 3.93
N PRO A 162 1.76 2.78 4.96
CA PRO A 162 0.90 3.95 4.85
C PRO A 162 1.74 5.19 4.55
N ARG A 163 1.44 5.87 3.45
CA ARG A 163 2.16 7.09 3.03
C ARG A 163 1.44 8.33 3.54
N PRO A 164 2.19 9.39 3.91
CA PRO A 164 1.60 10.69 4.19
C PRO A 164 0.79 11.19 2.99
N PHE A 165 -0.31 11.90 3.25
CA PHE A 165 -1.17 12.43 2.19
C PHE A 165 -0.42 13.47 1.33
N GLU A 166 0.41 14.30 1.97
CA GLU A 166 1.19 15.37 1.34
C GLU A 166 2.38 14.86 0.50
N ALA A 167 2.82 13.61 0.70
CA ALA A 167 3.82 12.99 -0.15
C ALA A 167 3.21 12.66 -1.53
N ALA A 168 2.87 13.72 -2.28
CA ALA A 168 2.56 13.57 -3.69
C ALA A 168 3.80 13.04 -4.40
N PRO A 169 3.68 12.19 -5.43
CA PRO A 169 4.78 11.84 -6.31
C PRO A 169 5.10 13.06 -7.20
N ALA A 170 5.69 14.10 -6.62
CA ALA A 170 6.26 15.19 -7.38
C ALA A 170 7.58 14.68 -7.97
N GLY A 171 7.54 14.20 -9.21
CA GLY A 171 8.73 13.83 -9.95
C GLY A 171 9.46 12.56 -9.49
N GLY A 172 8.76 11.69 -8.77
CA GLY A 172 9.30 10.40 -8.32
C GLY A 172 9.60 9.43 -9.46
N THR A 173 10.38 8.42 -9.14
CA THR A 173 10.65 7.34 -10.08
C THR A 173 9.34 6.67 -10.53
N PRO A 174 9.27 6.10 -11.75
CA PRO A 174 8.10 5.38 -12.24
C PRO A 174 7.59 4.31 -11.27
N TRP A 175 8.50 3.70 -10.52
CA TRP A 175 8.23 2.67 -9.52
C TRP A 175 7.48 3.19 -8.29
N GLU A 176 7.67 4.45 -7.91
CA GLU A 176 6.93 5.08 -6.81
C GLU A 176 5.44 5.22 -7.12
N GLY A 177 5.10 5.45 -8.38
CA GLY A 177 3.71 5.44 -8.85
C GLY A 177 3.06 4.07 -8.64
N LEU A 178 3.76 2.99 -9.05
CA LEU A 178 3.29 1.62 -8.87
C LEU A 178 3.11 1.23 -7.40
N ALA A 179 4.08 1.58 -6.55
CA ALA A 179 4.00 1.34 -5.12
C ALA A 179 2.92 2.22 -4.44
N GLY A 180 2.66 3.41 -4.98
CA GLY A 180 1.62 4.33 -4.50
C GLY A 180 0.21 3.79 -4.66
N ASP A 181 -0.02 2.95 -5.67
CA ASP A 181 -1.33 2.34 -5.95
C ASP A 181 -1.62 1.09 -5.13
N ALA A 182 -0.62 0.55 -4.46
CA ALA A 182 -0.80 -0.62 -3.62
C ALA A 182 -1.65 -0.28 -2.36
N PRO A 183 -2.50 -1.21 -1.88
CA PRO A 183 -3.29 -0.97 -0.68
C PRO A 183 -2.40 -0.83 0.55
N ALA A 184 -2.61 0.24 1.30
CA ALA A 184 -1.90 0.51 2.53
C ALA A 184 -2.30 -0.47 3.65
N GLY A 185 -1.33 -0.90 4.45
CA GLY A 185 -1.52 -1.79 5.59
C GLY A 185 -0.84 -1.30 6.86
N LEU A 186 -1.32 -1.79 7.99
CA LEU A 186 -0.71 -1.52 9.30
C LEU A 186 0.68 -2.15 9.40
N ARG A 187 0.86 -3.33 8.80
CA ARG A 187 2.10 -4.07 8.65
C ARG A 187 2.46 -4.15 7.18
N GLY A 188 3.75 -4.07 6.89
CA GLY A 188 4.24 -4.25 5.52
C GLY A 188 4.92 -5.60 5.33
N PRO A 189 5.00 -6.11 4.10
CA PRO A 189 5.75 -7.32 3.77
C PRO A 189 7.26 -7.11 3.93
N VAL A 190 7.73 -5.90 3.73
CA VAL A 190 9.16 -5.54 3.73
C VAL A 190 9.85 -5.87 5.06
N PRO A 191 9.32 -5.49 6.23
CA PRO A 191 9.97 -5.83 7.51
C PRO A 191 10.00 -7.33 7.81
N LEU A 192 9.20 -8.13 7.11
CA LEU A 192 9.17 -9.58 7.27
C LEU A 192 10.07 -10.32 6.29
N ALA A 193 10.38 -9.69 5.16
CA ALA A 193 11.14 -10.28 4.06
C ALA A 193 12.61 -9.83 4.03
N LEU A 194 12.91 -8.64 4.53
CA LEU A 194 14.25 -8.06 4.48
C LEU A 194 14.84 -7.87 5.89
N PRO A 195 16.16 -7.92 6.04
CA PRO A 195 16.83 -7.56 7.27
C PRO A 195 16.66 -6.08 7.62
N ASP A 196 16.89 -5.74 8.89
CA ASP A 196 16.64 -4.38 9.42
C ASP A 196 17.57 -3.31 8.82
N ASP A 197 18.71 -3.72 8.27
CA ASP A 197 19.73 -2.91 7.62
C ASP A 197 19.62 -2.85 6.10
N ALA A 198 18.60 -3.47 5.52
CA ALA A 198 18.40 -3.46 4.09
C ALA A 198 18.18 -2.03 3.56
N PRO A 199 18.85 -1.66 2.46
CA PRO A 199 18.68 -0.34 1.86
C PRO A 199 17.22 -0.11 1.43
N PRO A 200 16.71 1.13 1.53
CA PRO A 200 15.32 1.45 1.18
C PRO A 200 14.93 1.04 -0.25
N GLU A 201 15.90 1.00 -1.14
CA GLU A 201 15.73 0.63 -2.54
C GLU A 201 15.33 -0.84 -2.73
N GLU A 202 15.78 -1.74 -1.85
CA GLU A 202 15.40 -3.16 -1.88
C GLU A 202 13.96 -3.39 -1.38
N GLY A 203 13.44 -2.48 -0.59
CA GLY A 203 12.07 -2.56 -0.08
C GLY A 203 11.00 -2.33 -1.14
N GLN A 204 11.26 -1.45 -2.10
CA GLN A 204 10.28 -1.06 -3.12
C GLN A 204 9.85 -2.21 -4.04
N PRO A 205 10.75 -3.03 -4.61
CA PRO A 205 10.36 -4.18 -5.43
C PRO A 205 9.49 -5.19 -4.66
N ASN A 206 9.81 -5.44 -3.39
CA ASN A 206 9.03 -6.34 -2.55
C ASN A 206 7.64 -5.80 -2.23
N GLU A 207 7.49 -4.49 -2.03
CA GLU A 207 6.18 -3.85 -1.86
C GLU A 207 5.33 -3.99 -3.14
N ILE A 208 5.93 -3.75 -4.30
CA ILE A 208 5.27 -3.87 -5.60
C ILE A 208 4.85 -5.32 -5.87
N TYR A 209 5.77 -6.27 -5.67
CA TYR A 209 5.50 -7.68 -5.85
C TYR A 209 4.33 -8.16 -4.98
N HIS A 210 4.35 -7.83 -3.68
CA HIS A 210 3.27 -8.17 -2.77
C HIS A 210 1.95 -7.53 -3.17
N ALA A 211 1.99 -6.30 -3.67
CA ALA A 211 0.80 -5.60 -4.12
C ALA A 211 0.12 -6.27 -5.33
N GLN A 212 0.92 -6.84 -6.22
CA GLN A 212 0.43 -7.44 -7.47
C GLN A 212 0.00 -8.91 -7.30
N TYR A 213 0.75 -9.68 -6.49
CA TYR A 213 0.53 -11.11 -6.31
C TYR A 213 -0.19 -11.46 -4.99
N ARG A 214 -0.99 -10.54 -4.52
CA ARG A 214 -1.75 -10.70 -3.29
C ARG A 214 -2.78 -11.82 -3.41
N SER A 215 -2.74 -12.80 -2.51
CA SER A 215 -3.72 -13.86 -2.38
C SER A 215 -4.13 -14.07 -0.92
N LEU A 216 -5.34 -14.60 -0.68
CA LEU A 216 -5.79 -14.92 0.69
C LEU A 216 -4.83 -15.87 1.41
N LYS A 217 -4.20 -16.79 0.68
CA LYS A 217 -3.23 -17.75 1.23
C LYS A 217 -1.92 -17.04 1.63
N SER A 218 -1.42 -16.12 0.79
CA SER A 218 -0.24 -15.31 1.12
C SER A 218 -0.51 -14.38 2.29
N ASP A 219 -1.68 -13.73 2.31
CA ASP A 219 -2.07 -12.82 3.39
C ASP A 219 -2.17 -13.56 4.75
N LEU A 220 -2.74 -14.77 4.76
CA LEU A 220 -2.78 -15.61 5.97
C LEU A 220 -1.37 -16.05 6.41
N GLY A 221 -0.50 -16.40 5.46
CA GLY A 221 0.90 -16.71 5.72
C GLY A 221 1.67 -15.54 6.34
N TYR A 222 1.46 -14.33 5.82
CA TYR A 222 2.04 -13.10 6.39
C TYR A 222 1.42 -12.76 7.76
N LEU A 223 0.12 -12.99 7.96
CA LEU A 223 -0.54 -12.85 9.27
C LEU A 223 0.14 -13.71 10.34
N LEU A 224 0.35 -14.99 10.05
CA LEU A 224 0.99 -15.92 11.00
C LEU A 224 2.45 -15.58 11.26
N LYS A 225 3.22 -15.24 10.21
CA LYS A 225 4.59 -14.75 10.35
C LYS A 225 4.64 -13.43 11.11
N GLY A 226 3.71 -12.52 10.84
CA GLY A 226 3.58 -11.23 11.50
C GLY A 226 3.23 -11.34 12.98
N LEU A 227 2.36 -12.28 13.37
CA LEU A 227 2.07 -12.56 14.78
C LEU A 227 3.34 -12.99 15.55
N ARG A 228 4.16 -13.85 14.96
CA ARG A 228 5.46 -14.22 15.55
C ARG A 228 6.41 -13.04 15.64
N ALA A 229 6.49 -12.24 14.57
CA ALA A 229 7.37 -11.09 14.49
C ALA A 229 6.92 -9.91 15.37
N MET A 230 5.65 -9.85 15.80
CA MET A 230 5.16 -8.84 16.75
C MET A 230 5.97 -8.79 18.04
N PHE A 231 6.42 -9.94 18.51
CA PHE A 231 7.27 -10.02 19.70
C PHE A 231 8.71 -9.57 19.45
N THR A 232 9.16 -9.52 18.20
CA THR A 232 10.51 -9.06 17.81
C THR A 232 10.54 -7.60 17.32
N GLY A 233 9.39 -6.95 17.23
CA GLY A 233 9.29 -5.58 16.69
C GLY A 233 9.40 -5.46 15.16
N ARG A 234 9.85 -6.50 14.46
CA ARG A 234 10.09 -6.53 13.00
C ARG A 234 8.80 -6.44 12.17
N ALA A 235 7.66 -6.85 12.70
CA ALA A 235 6.38 -6.85 12.00
C ALA A 235 5.87 -5.45 11.65
N TRP A 236 6.43 -4.42 12.25
CA TRP A 236 5.93 -3.06 12.16
C TRP A 236 6.82 -2.27 11.21
N ALA A 237 6.27 -1.94 10.04
CA ALA A 237 7.00 -1.11 9.07
C ALA A 237 7.54 0.15 9.77
N ALA A 238 8.85 0.34 9.76
CA ALA A 238 9.45 1.56 10.28
C ALA A 238 8.89 2.76 9.49
N HIS A 239 8.39 3.80 10.17
CA HIS A 239 8.19 5.07 9.50
C HIS A 239 9.60 5.55 9.12
N GLY A 240 9.81 5.79 7.81
CA GLY A 240 10.97 6.54 7.40
C GLY A 240 11.05 7.77 8.29
N GLN A 241 12.20 8.03 8.85
CA GLN A 241 12.51 9.28 9.51
C GLN A 241 12.27 10.36 8.44
N ALA A 242 11.05 10.87 8.36
CA ALA A 242 10.81 12.16 7.76
C ALA A 242 11.62 13.13 8.61
N GLY A 243 12.60 13.76 7.99
CA GLY A 243 13.65 14.54 8.59
C GLY A 243 13.23 15.29 9.82
N ASN A 244 14.06 15.16 10.80
CA ASN A 244 14.11 16.09 11.88
C ASN A 244 14.72 17.40 11.32
N PRO A 245 14.07 18.57 11.39
CA PRO A 245 14.74 19.83 11.20
C PRO A 245 15.74 20.08 12.31
#